data_9e5aa140bb3c781d0213b98d513d22d0
#
_entry.id   9e5aa140bb3c781d0213b98d513d22d0
#
_cell.length_a   1.000
_cell.length_b   1.000
_cell.length_c   1.000
_cell.angle_alpha   90.00
_cell.angle_beta   90.00
_cell.angle_gamma   90.00
#
_symmetry.space_group_name_H-M   'P 1'
#
loop_
_entity.id
_entity.type
_entity.pdbx_description
1 polymer ?
#
loop_
_entity_poly.entity_id
_entity_poly.type
_entity_poly.pdbx_seq_one_letter_code
_entity_poly.pdbx_strand_id
1 'polypeptide(L)'
;MKISFIGHAAILVETRGVRILSDPWWQGPCFGVQWWIYPQPWLQPLNEAKPDFIYISHGHSDHFHPGTLRRFPNTVKILVSSAIDIGAPLAELGFEVVALPPKEPREIAPGVKVEITPTSSGDTLMVISDGQEVCVNLNDALHTAPVNVQDGTVQHLLSRYGHANYVFCGYGTASNFPNCHEIPGKDNHATASHRQAQFNAMWASIINRLQPRWAFPFAADVVFLQDELFWSNESIRNCERPVDKFRALFPTSRTEVYDLAPGFIIENGIVLRKREFQPLSNAHLRETKATDIVIANRTSESTLSEIEKLAKLIRHNVIICQKYLFEHSGNYSILISLTGGAAGIEIVKVGSSITVTTVQEPIERNHYELVFTTRFSYLRRALTTPYGYEIIFVGSGGIWSYRNSAAAARNLHRELTPLLRQADTPPLSRFGTQPVWLFYVKQAIKRVIGRSEPDLYDLMAWTVFRE
;
A
#
# COMPACT_ATOMS: atom_id res chain seq x y z
N MET A 1 17.93 -1.72 23.92
CA MET A 1 17.26 -1.03 22.77
C MET A 1 15.98 -0.38 23.27
N LYS A 2 15.74 0.89 22.90
CA LYS A 2 14.49 1.60 23.20
C LYS A 2 13.74 1.85 21.90
N ILE A 3 12.43 1.55 21.88
CA ILE A 3 11.59 1.70 20.70
C ILE A 3 10.38 2.55 21.06
N SER A 4 10.17 3.61 20.27
CA SER A 4 9.01 4.50 20.39
C SER A 4 8.15 4.37 19.14
N PHE A 5 6.86 4.07 19.28
CA PHE A 5 5.92 4.08 18.17
C PHE A 5 5.43 5.52 17.91
N ILE A 6 5.79 6.02 16.74
CA ILE A 6 5.46 7.38 16.30
C ILE A 6 4.06 7.43 15.68
N GLY A 7 3.75 6.50 14.79
CA GLY A 7 2.45 6.37 14.12
C GLY A 7 2.59 5.76 12.73
N HIS A 8 1.56 5.09 12.24
CA HIS A 8 1.51 4.34 10.98
C HIS A 8 2.69 3.35 10.88
N ALA A 9 3.62 3.55 9.93
CA ALA A 9 4.83 2.73 9.74
C ALA A 9 6.08 3.32 10.43
N ALA A 10 5.93 4.42 11.16
CA ALA A 10 7.05 5.11 11.80
C ALA A 10 7.32 4.60 13.21
N ILE A 11 8.45 3.93 13.39
CA ILE A 11 9.05 3.63 14.71
C ILE A 11 10.41 4.32 14.83
N LEU A 12 10.71 4.82 16.01
CA LEU A 12 12.04 5.32 16.37
C LEU A 12 12.75 4.29 17.24
N VAL A 13 13.84 3.75 16.74
CA VAL A 13 14.71 2.80 17.46
C VAL A 13 15.96 3.53 17.94
N GLU A 14 16.20 3.51 19.25
CA GLU A 14 17.36 4.14 19.89
C GLU A 14 18.20 3.03 20.54
N THR A 15 19.46 2.89 20.11
CA THR A 15 20.37 1.89 20.63
C THR A 15 21.81 2.35 20.48
N ARG A 16 22.68 2.08 21.47
CA ARG A 16 24.11 2.44 21.46
C ARG A 16 24.40 3.88 21.02
N GLY A 17 23.54 4.82 21.37
CA GLY A 17 23.67 6.23 20.99
C GLY A 17 23.26 6.55 19.54
N VAL A 18 22.71 5.61 18.80
CA VAL A 18 22.20 5.81 17.43
C VAL A 18 20.69 5.80 17.41
N ARG A 19 20.11 6.66 16.59
CA ARG A 19 18.66 6.85 16.42
C ARG A 19 18.27 6.56 14.97
N ILE A 20 17.44 5.53 14.76
CA ILE A 20 16.95 5.10 13.44
C ILE A 20 15.44 5.23 13.41
N LEU A 21 14.92 6.04 12.49
CA LEU A 21 13.48 6.24 12.24
C LEU A 21 13.07 5.48 11.00
N SER A 22 11.95 4.76 11.03
CA SER A 22 11.38 4.14 9.82
C SER A 22 10.25 4.96 9.22
N ASP A 23 10.14 4.97 7.90
CA ASP A 23 9.00 5.41 7.08
C ASP A 23 8.19 6.59 7.64
N PRO A 24 8.79 7.77 7.81
CA PRO A 24 8.12 8.89 8.46
C PRO A 24 7.03 9.52 7.58
N TRP A 25 5.78 9.50 8.08
CA TRP A 25 4.66 10.19 7.46
C TRP A 25 3.78 10.88 8.51
N TRP A 26 3.63 12.22 8.43
CA TRP A 26 2.71 13.02 9.27
C TRP A 26 2.39 14.40 8.70
N GLN A 27 2.99 14.79 7.59
CA GLN A 27 2.81 16.12 7.01
C GLN A 27 1.75 16.09 5.91
N GLY A 28 0.49 16.05 6.29
CA GLY A 28 -0.63 16.02 5.36
C GLY A 28 -0.96 14.61 4.85
N PRO A 29 -1.90 14.51 3.91
CA PRO A 29 -2.36 13.24 3.35
C PRO A 29 -1.42 12.69 2.28
N CYS A 30 -1.52 11.39 2.03
CA CYS A 30 -0.89 10.72 0.89
C CYS A 30 -1.88 10.29 -0.19
N PHE A 31 -1.39 9.66 -1.27
CA PHE A 31 -2.16 9.23 -2.44
C PHE A 31 -3.11 10.31 -2.99
N GLY A 32 -2.64 11.56 -3.11
CA GLY A 32 -3.44 12.64 -3.68
C GLY A 32 -4.63 13.08 -2.82
N VAL A 33 -4.46 13.21 -1.52
CA VAL A 33 -5.46 13.61 -0.49
C VAL A 33 -6.45 12.50 -0.10
N GLN A 34 -6.14 11.25 -0.38
CA GLN A 34 -7.06 10.14 -0.10
C GLN A 34 -6.86 9.51 1.26
N TRP A 35 -5.62 9.25 1.63
CA TRP A 35 -5.29 8.63 2.91
C TRP A 35 -4.82 9.69 3.90
N TRP A 36 -5.39 9.65 5.09
CA TRP A 36 -5.07 10.56 6.19
C TRP A 36 -4.61 9.76 7.39
N ILE A 37 -3.45 10.15 7.94
CA ILE A 37 -2.91 9.43 9.08
C ILE A 37 -3.84 9.60 10.32
N TYR A 38 -4.10 8.48 10.99
CA TYR A 38 -4.90 8.43 12.20
C TYR A 38 -4.58 7.14 12.99
N PRO A 39 -4.39 7.19 14.31
CA PRO A 39 -4.39 8.40 15.19
C PRO A 39 -3.27 9.39 14.88
N GLN A 40 -3.36 10.59 15.48
CA GLN A 40 -2.33 11.62 15.32
C GLN A 40 -0.96 11.09 15.77
N PRO A 41 0.10 11.24 14.96
CA PRO A 41 1.45 10.80 15.31
C PRO A 41 2.00 11.50 16.55
N TRP A 42 2.77 10.78 17.33
CA TRP A 42 3.44 11.29 18.53
C TRP A 42 4.86 11.73 18.21
N LEU A 43 5.05 13.04 18.00
CA LEU A 43 6.32 13.60 17.51
C LEU A 43 7.28 14.06 18.62
N GLN A 44 6.91 13.96 19.90
CA GLN A 44 7.75 14.44 21.00
C GLN A 44 9.21 13.91 20.93
N PRO A 45 9.50 12.62 20.72
CA PRO A 45 10.87 12.13 20.67
C PRO A 45 11.70 12.74 19.54
N LEU A 46 11.05 13.09 18.42
CA LEU A 46 11.70 13.70 17.25
C LEU A 46 11.92 15.21 17.43
N ASN A 47 11.15 15.84 18.32
CA ASN A 47 11.36 17.24 18.71
C ASN A 47 12.54 17.37 19.69
N GLU A 48 12.73 16.37 20.55
CA GLU A 48 13.83 16.33 21.52
C GLU A 48 15.20 16.11 20.84
N ALA A 49 15.28 15.19 19.91
CA ALA A 49 16.47 14.99 19.07
C ALA A 49 16.12 14.40 17.70
N LYS A 50 16.88 14.77 16.67
CA LYS A 50 16.71 14.23 15.31
C LYS A 50 17.27 12.81 15.20
N PRO A 51 16.74 11.98 14.28
CA PRO A 51 17.35 10.70 13.97
C PRO A 51 18.70 10.89 13.25
N ASP A 52 19.61 9.94 13.43
CA ASP A 52 20.84 9.86 12.65
C ASP A 52 20.57 9.27 11.27
N PHE A 53 19.64 8.30 11.23
CA PHE A 53 19.25 7.60 10.02
C PHE A 53 17.73 7.55 9.90
N ILE A 54 17.25 7.63 8.65
CA ILE A 54 15.86 7.32 8.30
C ILE A 54 15.89 6.13 7.34
N TYR A 55 15.17 5.09 7.67
CA TYR A 55 14.93 3.95 6.77
C TYR A 55 13.68 4.21 5.96
N ILE A 56 13.77 4.01 4.62
CA ILE A 56 12.62 4.02 3.71
C ILE A 56 12.50 2.63 3.09
N SER A 57 11.37 1.98 3.37
CA SER A 57 11.13 0.59 3.00
C SER A 57 10.83 0.43 1.51
N HIS A 58 10.01 1.33 0.94
CA HIS A 58 9.59 1.32 -0.46
C HIS A 58 9.00 2.67 -0.90
N GLY A 59 8.53 2.76 -2.15
CA GLY A 59 8.14 4.02 -2.79
C GLY A 59 6.71 4.47 -2.59
N HIS A 60 5.82 3.73 -1.89
CA HIS A 60 4.46 4.19 -1.63
C HIS A 60 4.45 5.46 -0.79
N SER A 61 3.48 6.34 -1.05
CA SER A 61 3.50 7.71 -0.51
C SER A 61 3.22 7.80 1.00
N ASP A 62 2.75 6.75 1.64
CA ASP A 62 2.58 6.61 3.09
C ASP A 62 3.86 6.12 3.81
N HIS A 63 4.87 5.69 3.05
CA HIS A 63 6.21 5.30 3.51
C HIS A 63 7.29 6.27 3.02
N PHE A 64 7.30 6.58 1.74
CA PHE A 64 8.14 7.61 1.14
C PHE A 64 7.34 8.91 1.01
N HIS A 65 7.34 9.75 2.04
CA HIS A 65 6.56 10.98 2.08
C HIS A 65 7.44 12.24 1.99
N PRO A 66 7.63 12.84 0.79
CA PRO A 66 8.51 14.01 0.62
C PRO A 66 8.15 15.20 1.50
N GLY A 67 6.84 15.42 1.76
CA GLY A 67 6.37 16.50 2.65
C GLY A 67 6.89 16.37 4.08
N THR A 68 6.96 15.13 4.60
CA THR A 68 7.53 14.86 5.93
C THR A 68 9.04 14.86 5.89
N LEU A 69 9.66 14.26 4.88
CA LEU A 69 11.13 14.19 4.77
C LEU A 69 11.77 15.57 4.75
N ARG A 70 11.18 16.55 4.06
CA ARG A 70 11.66 17.94 4.06
C ARG A 70 11.68 18.64 5.44
N ARG A 71 11.14 18.02 6.48
CA ARG A 71 11.22 18.51 7.88
C ARG A 71 12.51 18.10 8.58
N PHE A 72 13.28 17.19 7.99
CA PHE A 72 14.56 16.76 8.52
C PHE A 72 15.70 17.53 7.88
N PRO A 73 16.79 17.80 8.61
CA PRO A 73 17.99 18.38 8.01
C PRO A 73 18.68 17.36 7.09
N ASN A 74 19.34 17.84 6.06
CA ASN A 74 20.05 16.99 5.08
C ASN A 74 21.26 16.24 5.66
N THR A 75 21.60 16.51 6.93
CA THR A 75 22.62 15.75 7.68
C THR A 75 22.14 14.37 8.12
N VAL A 76 20.82 14.12 8.10
CA VAL A 76 20.24 12.81 8.33
C VAL A 76 20.49 11.93 7.10
N LYS A 77 21.00 10.72 7.32
CA LYS A 77 21.27 9.76 6.23
C LYS A 77 20.05 8.87 5.99
N ILE A 78 19.77 8.57 4.72
CA ILE A 78 18.65 7.69 4.36
C ILE A 78 19.17 6.29 4.06
N LEU A 79 18.66 5.30 4.79
CA LEU A 79 18.92 3.88 4.56
C LEU A 79 17.88 3.29 3.61
N VAL A 80 18.32 2.65 2.53
CA VAL A 80 17.48 1.93 1.58
C VAL A 80 18.13 0.62 1.17
N SER A 81 17.36 -0.29 0.57
CA SER A 81 17.94 -1.44 -0.13
C SER A 81 18.49 -1.00 -1.49
N SER A 82 19.67 -1.48 -1.87
CA SER A 82 20.19 -1.28 -3.23
C SER A 82 19.39 -2.00 -4.31
N ALA A 83 18.44 -2.86 -3.93
CA ALA A 83 17.57 -3.58 -4.83
C ALA A 83 16.29 -2.81 -5.23
N ILE A 84 16.00 -1.67 -4.59
CA ILE A 84 14.84 -0.82 -4.91
C ILE A 84 15.30 0.53 -5.48
N ASP A 85 14.55 1.02 -6.48
CA ASP A 85 14.93 2.24 -7.21
C ASP A 85 14.19 3.47 -6.65
N ILE A 86 14.58 3.88 -5.43
CA ILE A 86 14.07 5.12 -4.81
C ILE A 86 15.21 6.10 -4.44
N GLY A 87 16.45 5.74 -4.77
CA GLY A 87 17.61 6.54 -4.40
C GLY A 87 17.66 7.89 -5.10
N ALA A 88 17.32 7.95 -6.39
CA ALA A 88 17.33 9.21 -7.14
C ALA A 88 16.32 10.24 -6.60
N PRO A 89 15.02 9.92 -6.37
CA PRO A 89 14.08 10.84 -5.74
C PRO A 89 14.51 11.32 -4.34
N LEU A 90 15.16 10.47 -3.55
CA LEU A 90 15.69 10.85 -2.24
C LEU A 90 16.89 11.80 -2.33
N ALA A 91 17.78 11.56 -3.28
CA ALA A 91 18.91 12.46 -3.56
C ALA A 91 18.44 13.84 -4.06
N GLU A 92 17.38 13.91 -4.87
CA GLU A 92 16.75 15.16 -5.29
C GLU A 92 16.19 15.98 -4.11
N LEU A 93 15.81 15.31 -3.00
CA LEU A 93 15.44 15.98 -1.76
C LEU A 93 16.65 16.50 -0.97
N GLY A 94 17.87 16.19 -1.43
CA GLY A 94 19.13 16.66 -0.85
C GLY A 94 19.72 15.74 0.23
N PHE A 95 19.23 14.51 0.39
CA PHE A 95 19.73 13.57 1.39
C PHE A 95 20.91 12.75 0.87
N GLU A 96 21.82 12.40 1.78
CA GLU A 96 22.79 11.32 1.56
C GLU A 96 22.06 9.98 1.64
N VAL A 97 22.10 9.21 0.54
CA VAL A 97 21.45 7.90 0.45
C VAL A 97 22.49 6.80 0.65
N VAL A 98 22.30 5.98 1.67
CA VAL A 98 23.10 4.80 1.99
C VAL A 98 22.36 3.56 1.52
N ALA A 99 22.69 3.08 0.32
CA ALA A 99 22.09 1.89 -0.27
C ALA A 99 22.80 0.62 0.25
N LEU A 100 22.08 -0.20 1.02
CA LEU A 100 22.60 -1.43 1.58
C LEU A 100 22.33 -2.64 0.68
N PRO A 101 23.31 -3.55 0.48
CA PRO A 101 23.10 -4.77 -0.30
C PRO A 101 22.08 -5.69 0.42
N PRO A 102 21.18 -6.36 -0.34
CA PRO A 102 20.18 -7.25 0.23
C PRO A 102 20.78 -8.40 1.04
N LYS A 103 20.17 -8.70 2.18
CA LYS A 103 20.52 -9.84 3.05
C LYS A 103 21.96 -9.78 3.62
N GLU A 104 22.60 -8.63 3.57
CA GLU A 104 23.93 -8.43 4.16
C GLU A 104 23.83 -7.45 5.33
N PRO A 105 24.03 -7.90 6.60
CA PRO A 105 24.13 -6.99 7.73
C PRO A 105 25.33 -6.07 7.57
N ARG A 106 25.11 -4.76 7.67
CA ARG A 106 26.14 -3.73 7.63
C ARG A 106 26.19 -2.98 8.96
N GLU A 107 27.39 -2.79 9.47
CA GLU A 107 27.60 -1.93 10.63
C GLU A 107 27.46 -0.47 10.19
N ILE A 108 26.43 0.22 10.72
CA ILE A 108 26.15 1.63 10.41
C ILE A 108 26.70 2.57 11.48
N ALA A 109 26.98 2.04 12.68
CA ALA A 109 27.62 2.71 13.78
C ALA A 109 28.22 1.63 14.72
N PRO A 110 29.16 1.99 15.62
CA PRO A 110 29.84 1.02 16.49
C PRO A 110 28.87 0.08 17.23
N GLY A 111 28.94 -1.21 16.88
CA GLY A 111 28.10 -2.26 17.45
C GLY A 111 26.63 -2.24 17.03
N VAL A 112 26.22 -1.43 16.04
CA VAL A 112 24.88 -1.41 15.48
C VAL A 112 24.91 -1.88 14.03
N LYS A 113 24.28 -3.02 13.78
CA LYS A 113 24.16 -3.61 12.43
C LYS A 113 22.75 -3.49 11.91
N VAL A 114 22.62 -3.16 10.62
CA VAL A 114 21.35 -3.11 9.89
C VAL A 114 21.42 -4.02 8.67
N GLU A 115 20.38 -4.82 8.47
CA GLU A 115 20.14 -5.59 7.26
C GLU A 115 18.84 -5.11 6.64
N ILE A 116 18.83 -4.87 5.32
CA ILE A 116 17.61 -4.54 4.57
C ILE A 116 17.40 -5.60 3.48
N THR A 117 16.26 -6.27 3.51
CA THR A 117 15.96 -7.39 2.63
C THR A 117 14.69 -7.12 1.84
N PRO A 118 14.73 -7.11 0.50
CA PRO A 118 13.55 -6.99 -0.34
C PRO A 118 12.75 -8.30 -0.38
N THR A 119 11.44 -8.19 -0.57
CA THR A 119 10.52 -9.29 -0.83
C THR A 119 10.07 -9.29 -2.29
N SER A 120 9.20 -10.23 -2.67
CA SER A 120 8.69 -10.36 -4.03
C SER A 120 7.85 -9.18 -4.52
N SER A 121 7.25 -8.43 -3.61
CA SER A 121 6.45 -7.23 -3.90
C SER A 121 7.29 -5.98 -4.22
N GLY A 122 8.59 -6.02 -3.94
CA GLY A 122 9.46 -4.85 -4.02
C GLY A 122 9.54 -4.05 -2.73
N ASP A 123 8.73 -4.40 -1.72
CA ASP A 123 8.82 -3.86 -0.38
C ASP A 123 10.01 -4.46 0.34
N THR A 124 10.55 -3.75 1.30
CA THR A 124 11.70 -4.24 2.07
C THR A 124 11.37 -4.34 3.55
N LEU A 125 12.02 -5.28 4.21
CA LEU A 125 12.08 -5.36 5.67
C LEU A 125 13.44 -4.87 6.17
N MET A 126 13.50 -4.42 7.43
CA MET A 126 14.73 -4.01 8.09
C MET A 126 14.92 -4.79 9.39
N VAL A 127 16.16 -5.27 9.61
CA VAL A 127 16.60 -5.83 10.89
C VAL A 127 17.64 -4.91 11.51
N ILE A 128 17.45 -4.55 12.76
CA ILE A 128 18.43 -3.81 13.58
C ILE A 128 18.92 -4.73 14.69
N SER A 129 20.24 -4.90 14.81
CA SER A 129 20.87 -5.67 15.87
C SER A 129 21.97 -4.86 16.53
N ASP A 130 21.99 -4.83 17.87
CA ASP A 130 23.05 -4.20 18.67
C ASP A 130 23.96 -5.22 19.41
N GLY A 131 23.79 -6.50 19.04
CA GLY A 131 24.53 -7.61 19.66
C GLY A 131 23.89 -8.15 20.94
N GLN A 132 22.90 -7.47 21.51
CA GLN A 132 22.12 -7.92 22.67
C GLN A 132 20.64 -8.14 22.31
N GLU A 133 20.07 -7.23 21.54
CA GLU A 133 18.69 -7.28 21.10
C GLU A 133 18.58 -7.17 19.59
N VAL A 134 17.49 -7.75 19.04
CA VAL A 134 17.15 -7.74 17.62
C VAL A 134 15.75 -7.18 17.45
N CYS A 135 15.62 -6.11 16.65
CA CYS A 135 14.36 -5.55 16.20
C CYS A 135 14.17 -5.82 14.71
N VAL A 136 13.05 -6.40 14.35
CA VAL A 136 12.65 -6.67 12.96
C VAL A 136 11.46 -5.79 12.61
N ASN A 137 11.65 -4.90 11.65
CA ASN A 137 10.58 -4.14 11.02
C ASN A 137 10.23 -4.83 9.69
N LEU A 138 9.16 -5.63 9.68
CA LEU A 138 8.67 -6.32 8.48
C LEU A 138 7.91 -5.39 7.55
N ASN A 139 7.41 -4.28 8.06
CA ASN A 139 6.63 -3.32 7.28
C ASN A 139 5.51 -4.01 6.46
N ASP A 140 5.31 -3.62 5.22
CA ASP A 140 4.35 -4.22 4.28
C ASP A 140 4.91 -5.46 3.56
N ALA A 141 6.16 -5.81 3.84
CA ALA A 141 6.92 -6.78 3.07
C ALA A 141 6.38 -8.22 3.10
N LEU A 142 5.65 -8.64 4.14
CA LEU A 142 5.22 -10.04 4.28
C LEU A 142 3.71 -10.27 4.29
N HIS A 143 2.90 -9.34 4.78
CA HIS A 143 1.47 -9.59 4.99
C HIS A 143 0.67 -9.83 3.69
N THR A 144 1.22 -9.42 2.56
CA THR A 144 0.65 -9.69 1.22
C THR A 144 1.50 -10.65 0.37
N ALA A 145 2.65 -11.07 0.89
CA ALA A 145 3.57 -11.93 0.15
C ALA A 145 3.02 -13.37 0.02
N PRO A 146 3.35 -14.09 -1.07
CA PRO A 146 3.07 -15.51 -1.21
C PRO A 146 3.67 -16.35 -0.07
N VAL A 147 3.02 -17.45 0.30
CA VAL A 147 3.42 -18.28 1.45
C VAL A 147 4.86 -18.76 1.36
N ASN A 148 5.34 -19.17 0.17
CA ASN A 148 6.72 -19.58 -0.04
C ASN A 148 7.73 -18.44 0.20
N VAL A 149 7.37 -17.19 -0.11
CA VAL A 149 8.20 -16.01 0.19
C VAL A 149 8.19 -15.73 1.69
N GLN A 150 7.02 -15.83 2.33
CA GLN A 150 6.90 -15.73 3.78
C GLN A 150 7.78 -16.77 4.47
N ASP A 151 7.69 -18.05 4.06
CA ASP A 151 8.46 -19.15 4.64
C ASP A 151 9.97 -18.95 4.46
N GLY A 152 10.40 -18.58 3.26
CA GLY A 152 11.81 -18.29 2.98
C GLY A 152 12.35 -17.12 3.81
N THR A 153 11.54 -16.08 4.02
CA THR A 153 11.92 -14.94 4.84
C THR A 153 11.97 -15.30 6.33
N VAL A 154 10.97 -16.01 6.83
CA VAL A 154 10.95 -16.50 8.21
C VAL A 154 12.16 -17.40 8.48
N GLN A 155 12.48 -18.34 7.59
CA GLN A 155 13.67 -19.19 7.70
C GLN A 155 14.98 -18.37 7.73
N HIS A 156 15.09 -17.37 6.85
CA HIS A 156 16.25 -16.49 6.80
C HIS A 156 16.44 -15.76 8.15
N LEU A 157 15.38 -15.15 8.66
CA LEU A 157 15.42 -14.41 9.93
C LEU A 157 15.78 -15.33 11.10
N LEU A 158 15.13 -16.49 11.24
CA LEU A 158 15.39 -17.44 12.32
C LEU A 158 16.79 -18.02 12.25
N SER A 159 17.29 -18.37 11.05
CA SER A 159 18.62 -18.95 10.89
C SER A 159 19.75 -17.97 11.21
N ARG A 160 19.54 -16.67 10.95
CA ARG A 160 20.56 -15.63 11.14
C ARG A 160 20.51 -14.97 12.51
N TYR A 161 19.31 -14.71 13.01
CA TYR A 161 19.11 -13.91 14.22
C TYR A 161 18.47 -14.68 15.38
N GLY A 162 18.02 -15.92 15.14
CA GLY A 162 17.20 -16.64 16.11
C GLY A 162 15.84 -15.97 16.30
N HIS A 163 15.30 -16.07 17.51
CA HIS A 163 14.05 -15.38 17.86
C HIS A 163 14.33 -13.91 18.18
N ALA A 164 13.74 -13.02 17.39
CA ALA A 164 13.88 -11.59 17.60
C ALA A 164 13.26 -11.14 18.93
N ASN A 165 13.81 -10.05 19.50
CA ASN A 165 13.19 -9.43 20.66
C ASN A 165 11.90 -8.71 20.29
N TYR A 166 11.93 -7.95 19.18
CA TYR A 166 10.80 -7.12 18.73
C TYR A 166 10.50 -7.35 17.26
N VAL A 167 9.24 -7.57 16.92
CA VAL A 167 8.76 -7.67 15.52
C VAL A 167 7.61 -6.72 15.30
N PHE A 168 7.77 -5.81 14.34
CA PHE A 168 6.73 -4.94 13.81
C PHE A 168 6.30 -5.47 12.45
N CYS A 169 5.02 -5.73 12.26
CA CYS A 169 4.51 -6.36 11.04
C CYS A 169 3.21 -5.68 10.59
N GLY A 170 3.12 -5.39 9.29
CA GLY A 170 1.92 -4.86 8.66
C GLY A 170 0.74 -5.83 8.74
N TYR A 171 -0.47 -5.27 8.86
CA TYR A 171 -1.73 -6.03 8.86
C TYR A 171 -2.83 -5.32 8.07
N GLY A 172 -2.50 -4.23 7.42
CA GLY A 172 -3.43 -3.42 6.66
C GLY A 172 -3.65 -3.90 5.24
N THR A 173 -4.72 -3.40 4.65
CA THR A 173 -5.08 -3.64 3.27
C THR A 173 -4.68 -2.44 2.41
N ALA A 174 -3.44 -2.39 1.97
CA ALA A 174 -2.94 -1.31 1.10
C ALA A 174 -3.51 -1.43 -0.32
N SER A 175 -4.82 -1.20 -0.51
CA SER A 175 -5.42 -1.15 -1.84
C SER A 175 -6.81 -0.54 -1.85
N ASN A 176 -7.27 -0.13 -3.04
CA ASN A 176 -8.61 0.36 -3.29
C ASN A 176 -9.73 -0.70 -3.11
N PHE A 177 -9.35 -1.97 -3.04
CA PHE A 177 -10.29 -3.08 -2.88
C PHE A 177 -10.47 -3.44 -1.38
N PRO A 178 -11.68 -3.76 -0.91
CA PRO A 178 -12.97 -3.74 -1.61
C PRO A 178 -13.66 -2.38 -1.57
N ASN A 179 -13.12 -1.39 -0.84
CA ASN A 179 -13.79 -0.15 -0.45
C ASN A 179 -14.31 0.66 -1.65
N CYS A 180 -13.57 0.61 -2.75
CA CYS A 180 -13.88 1.34 -3.98
C CYS A 180 -14.63 0.50 -5.02
N HIS A 181 -15.06 -0.74 -4.71
CA HIS A 181 -15.67 -1.65 -5.68
C HIS A 181 -17.11 -1.96 -5.34
N GLU A 182 -18.04 -1.55 -6.21
CA GLU A 182 -19.44 -1.86 -6.13
C GLU A 182 -19.75 -3.04 -7.05
N ILE A 183 -19.86 -4.24 -6.46
CA ILE A 183 -20.09 -5.49 -7.19
C ILE A 183 -21.52 -5.95 -6.94
N PRO A 184 -22.33 -6.22 -7.98
CA PRO A 184 -23.71 -6.66 -7.81
C PRO A 184 -23.83 -7.89 -6.91
N GLY A 185 -24.69 -7.80 -5.91
CA GLY A 185 -24.94 -8.87 -4.95
C GLY A 185 -23.87 -9.04 -3.87
N LYS A 186 -22.88 -8.17 -3.80
CA LYS A 186 -21.89 -8.16 -2.71
C LYS A 186 -22.13 -6.99 -1.75
N ASP A 187 -22.07 -7.28 -0.46
CA ASP A 187 -22.06 -6.28 0.60
C ASP A 187 -20.60 -5.81 0.86
N ASN A 188 -20.34 -4.55 0.59
CA ASN A 188 -19.00 -3.97 0.76
C ASN A 188 -18.54 -3.96 2.21
N HIS A 189 -19.44 -3.74 3.18
CA HIS A 189 -19.10 -3.77 4.61
C HIS A 189 -18.68 -5.16 5.05
N ALA A 190 -19.48 -6.18 4.70
CA ALA A 190 -19.16 -7.57 5.00
C ALA A 190 -17.86 -7.99 4.32
N THR A 191 -17.66 -7.61 3.06
CA THR A 191 -16.45 -7.90 2.28
C THR A 191 -15.21 -7.25 2.90
N ALA A 192 -15.28 -5.98 3.31
CA ALA A 192 -14.18 -5.27 3.94
C ALA A 192 -13.80 -5.90 5.30
N SER A 193 -14.79 -6.21 6.12
CA SER A 193 -14.60 -6.87 7.41
C SER A 193 -13.99 -8.26 7.26
N HIS A 194 -14.50 -9.07 6.32
CA HIS A 194 -13.97 -10.40 6.04
C HIS A 194 -12.50 -10.34 5.58
N ARG A 195 -12.19 -9.42 4.67
CA ARG A 195 -10.83 -9.22 4.18
C ARG A 195 -9.89 -8.79 5.31
N GLN A 196 -10.29 -7.87 6.16
CA GLN A 196 -9.48 -7.47 7.32
C GLN A 196 -9.24 -8.65 8.27
N ALA A 197 -10.24 -9.48 8.51
CA ALA A 197 -10.08 -10.70 9.32
C ALA A 197 -9.04 -11.68 8.73
N GLN A 198 -8.97 -11.79 7.40
CA GLN A 198 -7.94 -12.61 6.72
C GLN A 198 -6.53 -12.03 6.94
N PHE A 199 -6.35 -10.71 6.82
CA PHE A 199 -5.06 -10.06 7.10
C PHE A 199 -4.65 -10.22 8.56
N ASN A 200 -5.60 -10.12 9.49
CA ASN A 200 -5.34 -10.36 10.90
C ASN A 200 -4.88 -11.81 11.17
N ALA A 201 -5.50 -12.78 10.51
CA ALA A 201 -5.09 -14.19 10.60
C ALA A 201 -3.71 -14.44 9.98
N MET A 202 -3.40 -13.76 8.87
CA MET A 202 -2.08 -13.84 8.23
C MET A 202 -1.00 -13.23 9.10
N TRP A 203 -1.24 -12.04 9.68
CA TRP A 203 -0.37 -11.44 10.68
C TRP A 203 -0.10 -12.41 11.84
N ALA A 204 -1.15 -12.97 12.42
CA ALA A 204 -1.04 -13.92 13.51
C ALA A 204 -0.20 -15.15 13.14
N SER A 205 -0.37 -15.69 11.92
CA SER A 205 0.42 -16.81 11.41
C SER A 205 1.89 -16.47 11.24
N ILE A 206 2.23 -15.28 10.69
CA ILE A 206 3.61 -14.82 10.54
C ILE A 206 4.28 -14.70 11.91
N ILE A 207 3.62 -14.05 12.86
CA ILE A 207 4.13 -13.88 14.22
C ILE A 207 4.33 -15.21 14.93
N ASN A 208 3.39 -16.15 14.80
CA ASN A 208 3.54 -17.49 15.41
C ASN A 208 4.71 -18.28 14.81
N ARG A 209 5.04 -18.10 13.54
CA ARG A 209 6.20 -18.77 12.92
C ARG A 209 7.53 -18.13 13.34
N LEU A 210 7.57 -16.80 13.51
CA LEU A 210 8.76 -16.06 13.96
C LEU A 210 9.02 -16.23 15.46
N GLN A 211 7.98 -16.44 16.27
CA GLN A 211 8.04 -16.57 17.73
C GLN A 211 8.92 -15.48 18.41
N PRO A 212 8.73 -14.19 18.12
CA PRO A 212 9.47 -13.16 18.80
C PRO A 212 9.07 -13.07 20.27
N ARG A 213 9.89 -12.38 21.09
CA ARG A 213 9.47 -12.06 22.45
C ARG A 213 8.26 -11.10 22.46
N TRP A 214 8.32 -10.05 21.61
CA TRP A 214 7.31 -9.01 21.49
C TRP A 214 6.89 -8.84 20.04
N ALA A 215 5.58 -8.76 19.76
CA ALA A 215 5.09 -8.48 18.42
C ALA A 215 4.02 -7.39 18.40
N PHE A 216 4.06 -6.57 17.35
CA PHE A 216 3.26 -5.37 17.21
C PHE A 216 2.65 -5.28 15.81
N PRO A 217 1.32 -5.22 15.67
CA PRO A 217 0.70 -4.82 14.41
C PRO A 217 0.90 -3.33 14.18
N PHE A 218 1.28 -2.92 12.96
CA PHE A 218 1.47 -1.53 12.59
C PHE A 218 1.32 -1.32 11.08
N ALA A 219 1.64 -0.13 10.55
CA ALA A 219 1.58 0.22 9.11
C ALA A 219 0.20 0.00 8.46
N ALA A 220 -0.87 0.34 9.19
CA ALA A 220 -2.25 0.26 8.72
C ALA A 220 -3.14 1.39 9.25
N ASP A 221 -2.55 2.39 9.91
CA ASP A 221 -3.29 3.42 10.62
C ASP A 221 -3.60 4.62 9.74
N VAL A 222 -4.65 4.50 8.93
CA VAL A 222 -5.16 5.54 8.04
C VAL A 222 -6.67 5.67 8.16
N VAL A 223 -7.22 6.81 7.74
CA VAL A 223 -8.65 7.03 7.57
C VAL A 223 -8.94 7.66 6.21
N PHE A 224 -10.13 7.37 5.70
CA PHE A 224 -10.67 7.95 4.48
C PHE A 224 -11.64 9.07 4.83
N LEU A 225 -11.40 10.26 4.30
CA LEU A 225 -12.22 11.43 4.58
C LEU A 225 -13.11 11.84 3.39
N GLN A 226 -13.03 11.12 2.27
CA GLN A 226 -13.96 11.25 1.15
C GLN A 226 -15.32 10.70 1.56
N ASP A 227 -16.40 11.40 1.19
CA ASP A 227 -17.78 11.02 1.58
C ASP A 227 -18.14 9.61 1.11
N GLU A 228 -17.73 9.24 -0.09
CA GLU A 228 -17.96 7.93 -0.69
C GLU A 228 -17.27 6.77 0.03
N LEU A 229 -16.22 7.05 0.80
CA LEU A 229 -15.40 6.04 1.51
C LEU A 229 -15.51 6.14 3.03
N PHE A 230 -16.20 7.15 3.56
CA PHE A 230 -16.24 7.44 4.99
C PHE A 230 -16.77 6.26 5.82
N TRP A 231 -17.68 5.47 5.24
CA TRP A 231 -18.25 4.26 5.84
C TRP A 231 -17.19 3.21 6.19
N SER A 232 -16.14 3.10 5.38
CA SER A 232 -15.13 2.04 5.51
C SER A 232 -14.26 2.19 6.76
N ASN A 233 -14.16 3.39 7.32
CA ASN A 233 -13.36 3.64 8.51
C ASN A 233 -13.76 2.76 9.69
N GLU A 234 -15.04 2.76 10.08
CA GLU A 234 -15.52 1.92 11.19
C GLU A 234 -15.53 0.44 10.84
N SER A 235 -15.94 0.09 9.61
CA SER A 235 -16.05 -1.30 9.17
C SER A 235 -14.70 -2.03 9.16
N ILE A 236 -13.61 -1.32 8.88
CA ILE A 236 -12.26 -1.90 8.84
C ILE A 236 -11.60 -1.83 10.23
N ARG A 237 -11.72 -0.67 10.89
CA ARG A 237 -10.96 -0.39 12.11
C ARG A 237 -11.53 -1.04 13.35
N ASN A 238 -12.85 -1.18 13.43
CA ASN A 238 -13.53 -1.69 14.61
C ASN A 238 -13.80 -3.22 14.53
N CYS A 239 -13.22 -3.91 13.53
CA CYS A 239 -13.26 -5.37 13.48
C CYS A 239 -12.32 -6.00 14.52
N GLU A 240 -12.34 -7.32 14.64
CA GLU A 240 -11.39 -8.07 15.47
C GLU A 240 -9.96 -7.64 15.18
N ARG A 241 -9.19 -7.31 16.21
CA ARG A 241 -7.82 -6.83 16.05
C ARG A 241 -6.82 -7.98 15.81
N PRO A 242 -5.65 -7.72 15.17
CA PRO A 242 -4.63 -8.75 14.95
C PRO A 242 -4.19 -9.44 16.23
N VAL A 243 -4.06 -8.69 17.32
CA VAL A 243 -3.64 -9.22 18.63
C VAL A 243 -4.68 -10.17 19.24
N ASP A 244 -5.97 -9.88 19.05
CA ASP A 244 -7.05 -10.76 19.54
C ASP A 244 -7.12 -12.01 18.68
N LYS A 245 -6.94 -11.88 17.37
CA LYS A 245 -6.83 -13.00 16.45
C LYS A 245 -5.66 -13.92 16.80
N PHE A 246 -4.50 -13.35 17.12
CA PHE A 246 -3.33 -14.11 17.54
C PHE A 246 -3.59 -14.90 18.81
N ARG A 247 -4.13 -14.26 19.84
CA ARG A 247 -4.46 -14.91 21.12
C ARG A 247 -5.47 -16.04 20.95
N ALA A 248 -6.46 -15.84 20.07
CA ALA A 248 -7.47 -16.85 19.77
C ALA A 248 -6.89 -18.06 19.03
N LEU A 249 -6.01 -17.86 18.04
CA LEU A 249 -5.41 -18.93 17.24
C LEU A 249 -4.26 -19.64 17.94
N PHE A 250 -3.49 -18.92 18.77
CA PHE A 250 -2.27 -19.43 19.40
C PHE A 250 -2.22 -19.17 20.91
N PRO A 251 -3.19 -19.70 21.69
CA PRO A 251 -3.35 -19.39 23.12
C PRO A 251 -2.18 -19.85 24.00
N THR A 252 -1.35 -20.78 23.52
CA THR A 252 -0.17 -21.29 24.23
C THR A 252 1.15 -20.61 23.82
N SER A 253 1.10 -19.66 22.88
CA SER A 253 2.28 -18.92 22.45
C SER A 253 2.87 -18.10 23.59
N ARG A 254 4.21 -18.05 23.66
CA ARG A 254 4.94 -17.24 24.62
C ARG A 254 5.21 -15.80 24.12
N THR A 255 4.86 -15.51 22.86
CA THR A 255 5.00 -14.18 22.28
C THR A 255 4.03 -13.21 22.94
N GLU A 256 4.54 -12.12 23.47
CA GLU A 256 3.71 -11.03 23.97
C GLU A 256 3.28 -10.12 22.80
N VAL A 257 1.98 -9.90 22.66
CA VAL A 257 1.41 -9.10 21.55
C VAL A 257 0.70 -7.86 22.09
N TYR A 258 0.96 -6.71 21.47
CA TYR A 258 0.36 -5.41 21.84
C TYR A 258 -0.20 -4.72 20.61
N ASP A 259 -1.43 -4.21 20.75
CA ASP A 259 -2.09 -3.38 19.76
C ASP A 259 -1.73 -1.91 20.03
N LEU A 260 -0.80 -1.39 19.24
CA LEU A 260 -0.15 -0.10 19.50
C LEU A 260 -1.04 1.10 19.20
N ALA A 261 -0.81 2.18 19.98
CA ALA A 261 -1.18 3.53 19.57
C ALA A 261 0.04 4.47 19.65
N PRO A 262 0.06 5.58 18.90
CA PRO A 262 1.16 6.55 18.94
C PRO A 262 1.50 6.99 20.38
N GLY A 263 2.80 6.95 20.69
CA GLY A 263 3.32 7.22 22.03
C GLY A 263 3.55 5.99 22.89
N PHE A 264 3.38 4.77 22.38
CA PHE A 264 3.88 3.56 23.05
C PHE A 264 5.40 3.56 23.09
N ILE A 265 5.97 3.16 24.24
CA ILE A 265 7.43 3.04 24.42
C ILE A 265 7.74 1.73 25.11
N ILE A 266 8.71 0.98 24.56
CA ILE A 266 9.33 -0.18 25.17
C ILE A 266 10.84 0.01 25.19
N GLU A 267 11.50 -0.37 26.28
CA GLU A 267 12.96 -0.30 26.43
C GLU A 267 13.48 -1.55 27.15
N ASN A 268 14.42 -2.25 26.53
CA ASN A 268 15.04 -3.46 27.09
C ASN A 268 14.00 -4.49 27.56
N GLY A 269 12.91 -4.66 26.80
CA GLY A 269 11.80 -5.54 27.15
C GLY A 269 10.88 -5.06 28.27
N ILE A 270 10.97 -3.80 28.67
CA ILE A 270 10.07 -3.18 29.68
C ILE A 270 9.21 -2.14 28.98
N VAL A 271 7.89 -2.25 29.12
CA VAL A 271 6.95 -1.25 28.61
C VAL A 271 7.00 -0.03 29.54
N LEU A 272 7.63 1.06 29.06
CA LEU A 272 7.74 2.32 29.80
C LEU A 272 6.47 3.17 29.68
N ARG A 273 5.83 3.14 28.52
CA ARG A 273 4.58 3.87 28.26
C ARG A 273 3.63 3.01 27.47
N LYS A 274 2.57 2.58 28.12
CA LYS A 274 1.49 1.83 27.49
C LYS A 274 0.54 2.78 26.75
N ARG A 275 0.33 2.50 25.45
CA ARG A 275 -0.67 3.13 24.61
C ARG A 275 -1.24 2.06 23.70
N GLU A 276 -2.54 1.87 23.76
CA GLU A 276 -3.25 0.85 22.99
C GLU A 276 -4.21 1.51 22.00
N PHE A 277 -4.48 0.80 20.94
CA PHE A 277 -5.46 1.17 19.94
C PHE A 277 -6.82 1.46 20.60
N GLN A 278 -7.50 2.50 20.11
CA GLN A 278 -8.86 2.82 20.49
C GLN A 278 -9.78 2.66 19.27
N PRO A 279 -10.99 2.09 19.45
CA PRO A 279 -11.97 2.03 18.38
C PRO A 279 -12.22 3.39 17.75
N LEU A 280 -12.41 3.40 16.43
CA LEU A 280 -12.68 4.60 15.68
C LEU A 280 -14.17 4.95 15.74
N SER A 281 -14.48 6.24 15.83
CA SER A 281 -15.83 6.77 15.68
C SER A 281 -15.89 7.72 14.49
N ASN A 282 -16.76 7.44 13.53
CA ASN A 282 -17.02 8.34 12.41
C ASN A 282 -17.55 9.70 12.85
N ALA A 283 -18.34 9.75 13.94
CA ALA A 283 -18.79 11.01 14.53
C ALA A 283 -17.60 11.84 15.04
N HIS A 284 -16.69 11.21 15.78
CA HIS A 284 -15.47 11.86 16.27
C HIS A 284 -14.55 12.33 15.12
N LEU A 285 -14.44 11.54 14.05
CA LEU A 285 -13.70 11.96 12.85
C LEU A 285 -14.33 13.20 12.21
N ARG A 286 -15.65 13.26 12.06
CA ARG A 286 -16.34 14.42 11.48
C ARG A 286 -16.10 15.69 12.31
N GLU A 287 -16.05 15.56 13.62
CA GLU A 287 -15.77 16.68 14.52
C GLU A 287 -14.30 17.12 14.43
N THR A 288 -13.37 16.18 14.60
CA THR A 288 -11.94 16.49 14.74
C THR A 288 -11.22 16.75 13.41
N LYS A 289 -11.77 16.25 12.30
CA LYS A 289 -11.21 16.34 10.93
C LYS A 289 -12.04 17.20 9.99
N ALA A 290 -12.91 18.07 10.49
CA ALA A 290 -13.84 18.87 9.67
C ALA A 290 -13.14 19.63 8.53
N THR A 291 -12.00 20.28 8.78
CA THR A 291 -11.21 20.98 7.76
C THR A 291 -10.60 20.03 6.75
N ASP A 292 -10.06 18.90 7.21
CA ASP A 292 -9.46 17.87 6.35
C ASP A 292 -10.52 17.22 5.44
N ILE A 293 -11.75 17.02 5.95
CA ILE A 293 -12.89 16.50 5.18
C ILE A 293 -13.24 17.46 4.03
N VAL A 294 -13.26 18.77 4.26
CA VAL A 294 -13.49 19.76 3.20
C VAL A 294 -12.40 19.66 2.12
N ILE A 295 -11.14 19.50 2.53
CA ILE A 295 -10.02 19.32 1.59
C ILE A 295 -10.15 18.01 0.82
N ALA A 296 -10.48 16.91 1.51
CA ALA A 296 -10.63 15.58 0.93
C ALA A 296 -11.78 15.51 -0.09
N ASN A 297 -12.82 16.33 0.05
CA ASN A 297 -13.99 16.34 -0.82
C ASN A 297 -13.97 17.46 -1.87
N ARG A 298 -12.89 18.25 -1.93
CA ARG A 298 -12.76 19.30 -2.94
C ARG A 298 -12.67 18.68 -4.34
N THR A 299 -13.56 19.07 -5.21
CA THR A 299 -13.53 18.76 -6.65
C THR A 299 -13.09 20.00 -7.44
N SER A 300 -12.49 19.78 -8.60
CA SER A 300 -12.22 20.83 -9.58
C SER A 300 -13.06 20.56 -10.81
N GLU A 301 -13.68 21.59 -11.33
CA GLU A 301 -14.32 21.52 -12.64
C GLU A 301 -13.26 21.26 -13.71
N SER A 302 -13.65 20.53 -14.77
CA SER A 302 -12.80 20.25 -15.91
C SER A 302 -13.55 20.58 -17.22
N THR A 303 -12.85 21.21 -18.13
CA THR A 303 -13.37 21.57 -19.44
C THR A 303 -13.35 20.36 -20.39
N LEU A 304 -14.20 20.38 -21.41
CA LEU A 304 -14.20 19.33 -22.45
C LEU A 304 -12.83 19.19 -23.12
N SER A 305 -12.11 20.30 -23.36
CA SER A 305 -10.78 20.27 -23.95
C SER A 305 -9.76 19.57 -23.06
N GLU A 306 -9.85 19.72 -21.76
CA GLU A 306 -8.95 19.02 -20.80
C GLU A 306 -9.26 17.53 -20.74
N ILE A 307 -10.54 17.17 -20.76
CA ILE A 307 -10.98 15.76 -20.80
C ILE A 307 -10.53 15.09 -22.10
N GLU A 308 -10.64 15.77 -23.25
CA GLU A 308 -10.16 15.25 -24.52
C GLU A 308 -8.63 15.00 -24.54
N LYS A 309 -7.84 15.82 -23.83
CA LYS A 309 -6.40 15.56 -23.66
C LYS A 309 -6.16 14.27 -22.91
N LEU A 310 -6.94 13.97 -21.87
CA LEU A 310 -6.82 12.69 -21.14
C LEU A 310 -7.28 11.51 -22.02
N ALA A 311 -8.39 11.64 -22.75
CA ALA A 311 -8.82 10.62 -23.70
C ALA A 311 -7.76 10.32 -24.76
N LYS A 312 -7.02 11.33 -25.23
CA LYS A 312 -5.89 11.16 -26.16
C LYS A 312 -4.74 10.37 -25.53
N LEU A 313 -4.44 10.58 -24.27
CA LEU A 313 -3.42 9.78 -23.54
C LEU A 313 -3.86 8.32 -23.40
N ILE A 314 -5.14 8.07 -23.08
CA ILE A 314 -5.68 6.72 -23.00
C ILE A 314 -5.65 6.03 -24.38
N ARG A 315 -6.00 6.73 -25.48
CA ARG A 315 -5.85 6.22 -26.84
C ARG A 315 -4.41 5.81 -27.16
N HIS A 316 -3.46 6.62 -26.74
CA HIS A 316 -2.04 6.30 -26.89
C HIS A 316 -1.68 5.02 -26.12
N ASN A 317 -2.13 4.88 -24.89
CA ASN A 317 -1.94 3.68 -24.07
C ASN A 317 -2.58 2.44 -24.72
N VAL A 318 -3.79 2.57 -25.31
CA VAL A 318 -4.44 1.49 -26.08
C VAL A 318 -3.50 1.00 -27.18
N ILE A 319 -2.91 1.89 -27.98
CA ILE A 319 -1.98 1.54 -29.08
C ILE A 319 -0.77 0.77 -28.54
N ILE A 320 -0.19 1.23 -27.43
CA ILE A 320 0.97 0.56 -26.81
C ILE A 320 0.59 -0.82 -26.27
N CYS A 321 -0.57 -0.94 -25.62
CA CYS A 321 -1.01 -2.13 -24.93
C CYS A 321 -1.70 -3.14 -25.83
N GLN A 322 -2.20 -2.74 -27.00
CA GLN A 322 -3.02 -3.55 -27.90
C GLN A 322 -2.39 -4.90 -28.28
N LYS A 323 -1.07 -4.98 -28.37
CA LYS A 323 -0.34 -6.23 -28.67
C LYS A 323 -0.37 -7.27 -27.54
N TYR A 324 -0.78 -6.87 -26.32
CA TYR A 324 -0.41 -7.62 -25.11
C TYR A 324 -1.56 -8.02 -24.20
N LEU A 325 -2.74 -7.37 -24.28
CA LEU A 325 -3.71 -7.43 -23.20
C LEU A 325 -5.09 -7.96 -23.59
N PHE A 326 -5.44 -8.03 -24.87
CA PHE A 326 -6.85 -8.06 -25.27
C PHE A 326 -7.35 -9.41 -25.82
N GLU A 327 -6.61 -10.49 -25.61
CA GLU A 327 -7.01 -11.82 -26.09
C GLU A 327 -8.07 -12.51 -25.19
N HIS A 328 -8.30 -12.02 -23.98
CA HIS A 328 -9.02 -12.79 -22.96
C HIS A 328 -10.38 -12.21 -22.53
N SER A 329 -10.71 -10.98 -22.86
CA SER A 329 -12.02 -10.42 -22.58
C SER A 329 -12.87 -10.34 -23.85
N GLY A 330 -14.15 -10.66 -23.75
CA GLY A 330 -15.12 -10.42 -24.82
C GLY A 330 -15.27 -8.94 -25.16
N ASN A 331 -16.35 -8.58 -25.88
CA ASN A 331 -16.72 -7.19 -26.08
C ASN A 331 -17.10 -6.55 -24.73
N TYR A 332 -16.78 -5.28 -24.56
CA TYR A 332 -17.15 -4.51 -23.38
C TYR A 332 -17.30 -3.01 -23.66
N SER A 333 -18.00 -2.33 -22.76
CA SER A 333 -18.09 -0.88 -22.70
C SER A 333 -17.79 -0.40 -21.28
N ILE A 334 -16.86 0.57 -21.18
CA ILE A 334 -16.42 1.18 -19.92
C ILE A 334 -16.63 2.69 -20.01
N LEU A 335 -17.20 3.27 -18.97
CA LEU A 335 -17.27 4.72 -18.78
C LEU A 335 -16.30 5.14 -17.67
N ILE A 336 -15.44 6.09 -17.96
CA ILE A 336 -14.74 6.86 -16.95
C ILE A 336 -15.54 8.13 -16.71
N SER A 337 -16.28 8.17 -15.62
CA SER A 337 -17.10 9.31 -15.21
C SER A 337 -16.27 10.25 -14.33
N LEU A 338 -16.24 11.54 -14.67
CA LEU A 338 -15.43 12.51 -13.93
C LEU A 338 -16.31 13.36 -13.00
N THR A 339 -16.06 13.28 -11.70
CA THR A 339 -16.79 14.08 -10.71
C THR A 339 -16.59 15.58 -10.97
N GLY A 340 -17.67 16.32 -11.17
CA GLY A 340 -17.63 17.74 -11.51
C GLY A 340 -17.23 18.03 -12.97
N GLY A 341 -17.10 17.01 -13.84
CA GLY A 341 -16.76 17.17 -15.25
C GLY A 341 -18.00 17.36 -16.13
N ALA A 342 -17.85 18.13 -17.22
CA ALA A 342 -18.89 18.32 -18.25
C ALA A 342 -19.00 17.12 -19.21
N ALA A 343 -18.14 16.12 -19.09
CA ALA A 343 -18.04 14.96 -19.97
C ALA A 343 -17.36 13.79 -19.26
N GLY A 344 -17.56 12.58 -19.82
CA GLY A 344 -16.82 11.37 -19.47
C GLY A 344 -15.92 10.89 -20.60
N ILE A 345 -15.20 9.79 -20.36
CA ILE A 345 -14.40 9.10 -21.37
C ILE A 345 -14.97 7.69 -21.51
N GLU A 346 -15.41 7.36 -22.71
CA GLU A 346 -15.93 6.05 -23.06
C GLU A 346 -14.82 5.20 -23.70
N ILE A 347 -14.74 3.93 -23.28
CA ILE A 347 -13.83 2.92 -23.86
C ILE A 347 -14.70 1.74 -24.30
N VAL A 348 -14.77 1.48 -25.59
CA VAL A 348 -15.54 0.38 -26.15
C VAL A 348 -14.63 -0.58 -26.89
N LYS A 349 -14.74 -1.88 -26.55
CA LYS A 349 -14.06 -2.97 -27.25
C LYS A 349 -15.05 -3.81 -28.02
N VAL A 350 -14.79 -3.97 -29.31
CA VAL A 350 -15.53 -4.87 -30.22
C VAL A 350 -14.50 -5.73 -30.96
N GLY A 351 -14.50 -7.03 -30.70
CA GLY A 351 -13.48 -7.92 -31.22
C GLY A 351 -12.08 -7.50 -30.77
N SER A 352 -11.19 -7.21 -31.73
CA SER A 352 -9.83 -6.72 -31.48
C SER A 352 -9.71 -5.18 -31.51
N SER A 353 -10.79 -4.47 -31.81
CA SER A 353 -10.79 -3.01 -31.90
C SER A 353 -11.18 -2.39 -30.57
N ILE A 354 -10.42 -1.38 -30.14
CA ILE A 354 -10.76 -0.54 -28.98
C ILE A 354 -10.85 0.90 -29.42
N THR A 355 -12.00 1.52 -29.13
CA THR A 355 -12.24 2.94 -29.35
C THR A 355 -12.29 3.68 -28.01
N VAL A 356 -11.74 4.89 -28.00
CA VAL A 356 -11.77 5.80 -26.84
C VAL A 356 -12.33 7.13 -27.31
N THR A 357 -13.46 7.55 -26.75
CA THR A 357 -14.16 8.78 -27.12
C THR A 357 -14.54 9.59 -25.89
N THR A 358 -14.72 10.89 -26.05
CA THR A 358 -15.34 11.73 -25.02
C THR A 358 -16.83 11.76 -25.23
N VAL A 359 -17.60 11.63 -24.14
CA VAL A 359 -19.07 11.67 -24.14
C VAL A 359 -19.53 12.76 -23.19
N GLN A 360 -20.48 13.61 -23.66
CA GLN A 360 -20.97 14.75 -22.87
C GLN A 360 -22.09 14.31 -21.93
N GLU A 361 -22.19 14.92 -20.76
CA GLU A 361 -23.35 14.75 -19.87
C GLU A 361 -24.63 15.35 -20.50
N PRO A 362 -25.84 14.78 -20.28
CA PRO A 362 -26.08 13.62 -19.39
C PRO A 362 -25.78 12.28 -20.07
N ILE A 363 -25.13 11.39 -19.32
CA ILE A 363 -24.68 10.06 -19.79
C ILE A 363 -25.56 8.98 -19.16
N GLU A 364 -26.17 8.14 -19.98
CA GLU A 364 -26.88 6.94 -19.50
C GLU A 364 -25.88 5.86 -19.05
N ARG A 365 -25.66 5.76 -17.74
CA ARG A 365 -24.65 4.86 -17.16
C ARG A 365 -25.00 3.38 -17.25
N ASN A 366 -26.27 3.04 -17.43
CA ASN A 366 -26.78 1.66 -17.42
C ASN A 366 -26.33 0.81 -18.63
N HIS A 367 -25.74 1.41 -19.64
CA HIS A 367 -25.24 0.70 -20.82
C HIS A 367 -23.82 0.15 -20.65
N TYR A 368 -23.09 0.66 -19.65
CA TYR A 368 -21.69 0.28 -19.45
C TYR A 368 -21.58 -0.93 -18.52
N GLU A 369 -20.66 -1.84 -18.83
CA GLU A 369 -20.34 -2.98 -17.96
C GLU A 369 -19.53 -2.57 -16.75
N LEU A 370 -18.79 -1.46 -16.87
CA LEU A 370 -18.05 -0.83 -15.79
C LEU A 370 -18.20 0.70 -15.89
N VAL A 371 -18.58 1.32 -14.79
CA VAL A 371 -18.47 2.78 -14.60
C VAL A 371 -17.36 3.03 -13.57
N PHE A 372 -16.29 3.66 -13.99
CA PHE A 372 -15.23 4.12 -13.09
C PHE A 372 -15.40 5.60 -12.81
N THR A 373 -15.93 5.94 -11.63
CA THR A 373 -16.13 7.33 -11.20
C THR A 373 -14.91 7.83 -10.46
N THR A 374 -14.24 8.88 -10.96
CA THR A 374 -13.04 9.45 -10.36
C THR A 374 -13.00 10.97 -10.51
N ARG A 375 -12.04 11.62 -9.87
CA ARG A 375 -11.80 13.06 -10.04
C ARG A 375 -10.89 13.31 -11.23
N PHE A 376 -11.15 14.40 -11.95
CA PHE A 376 -10.27 14.82 -13.06
C PHE A 376 -8.79 14.90 -12.65
N SER A 377 -8.51 15.48 -11.47
CA SER A 377 -7.15 15.63 -10.95
C SER A 377 -6.46 14.28 -10.71
N TYR A 378 -7.18 13.26 -10.29
CA TYR A 378 -6.64 11.91 -10.04
C TYR A 378 -6.31 11.21 -11.35
N LEU A 379 -7.26 11.21 -12.29
CA LEU A 379 -7.05 10.63 -13.62
C LEU A 379 -5.89 11.33 -14.37
N ARG A 380 -5.86 12.67 -14.33
CA ARG A 380 -4.75 13.42 -14.91
C ARG A 380 -3.42 13.00 -14.32
N ARG A 381 -3.31 12.94 -13.00
CA ARG A 381 -2.06 12.57 -12.34
C ARG A 381 -1.65 11.13 -12.67
N ALA A 382 -2.60 10.19 -12.69
CA ALA A 382 -2.33 8.81 -13.10
C ALA A 382 -1.75 8.70 -14.51
N LEU A 383 -2.23 9.53 -15.45
CA LEU A 383 -1.82 9.51 -16.85
C LEU A 383 -0.58 10.35 -17.17
N THR A 384 -0.20 11.29 -16.29
CA THR A 384 0.84 12.29 -16.62
C THR A 384 2.04 12.30 -15.69
N THR A 385 2.02 11.54 -14.58
CA THR A 385 3.13 11.51 -13.64
C THR A 385 3.62 10.09 -13.40
N PRO A 386 4.95 9.88 -13.26
CA PRO A 386 5.50 8.61 -12.82
C PRO A 386 4.84 8.19 -11.50
N TYR A 387 4.47 6.90 -11.41
CA TYR A 387 3.78 6.32 -10.24
C TYR A 387 2.43 6.98 -9.88
N GLY A 388 1.93 7.94 -10.68
CA GLY A 388 0.63 8.58 -10.46
C GLY A 388 -0.56 7.62 -10.48
N TYR A 389 -0.42 6.46 -11.13
CA TYR A 389 -1.42 5.39 -11.15
C TYR A 389 -1.73 4.83 -9.74
N GLU A 390 -0.80 4.94 -8.80
CA GLU A 390 -1.00 4.50 -7.42
C GLU A 390 -2.16 5.23 -6.74
N ILE A 391 -2.46 6.45 -7.15
CA ILE A 391 -3.62 7.21 -6.69
C ILE A 391 -4.94 6.46 -6.96
N ILE A 392 -5.02 5.74 -8.08
CA ILE A 392 -6.22 4.99 -8.50
C ILE A 392 -6.17 3.54 -7.99
N PHE A 393 -5.02 2.88 -8.03
CA PHE A 393 -4.92 1.43 -7.84
C PHE A 393 -4.43 1.01 -6.45
N VAL A 394 -3.65 1.83 -5.76
CA VAL A 394 -3.23 1.62 -4.36
C VAL A 394 -4.05 2.50 -3.44
N GLY A 395 -4.12 3.78 -3.74
CA GLY A 395 -5.02 4.72 -3.09
C GLY A 395 -6.49 4.39 -3.37
N SER A 396 -7.36 5.29 -3.03
CA SER A 396 -8.82 5.13 -3.17
C SER A 396 -9.38 6.20 -4.11
N GLY A 397 -8.73 6.38 -5.27
CA GLY A 397 -8.95 7.49 -6.21
C GLY A 397 -10.15 7.37 -7.12
N GLY A 398 -11.08 6.46 -6.86
CA GLY A 398 -12.32 6.37 -7.61
C GLY A 398 -13.12 5.14 -7.27
N ILE A 399 -14.40 5.15 -7.64
CA ILE A 399 -15.36 4.07 -7.41
C ILE A 399 -15.56 3.28 -8.70
N TRP A 400 -15.44 1.95 -8.58
CA TRP A 400 -15.57 0.97 -9.64
C TRP A 400 -16.92 0.28 -9.53
N SER A 401 -17.92 0.73 -10.30
CA SER A 401 -19.29 0.19 -10.28
C SER A 401 -19.45 -0.80 -11.44
N TYR A 402 -19.64 -2.06 -11.14
CA TYR A 402 -19.76 -3.16 -12.10
C TYR A 402 -21.21 -3.53 -12.35
N ARG A 403 -21.58 -3.73 -13.62
CA ARG A 403 -22.93 -4.17 -13.99
C ARG A 403 -23.12 -5.68 -13.82
N ASN A 404 -22.08 -6.46 -14.11
CA ASN A 404 -22.11 -7.91 -14.16
C ASN A 404 -21.31 -8.56 -13.02
N SER A 405 -21.36 -9.89 -12.96
CA SER A 405 -20.75 -10.69 -11.90
C SER A 405 -19.25 -10.44 -11.69
N ALA A 406 -18.77 -10.84 -10.53
CA ALA A 406 -17.39 -10.73 -10.08
C ALA A 406 -16.32 -11.22 -11.09
N ALA A 407 -16.61 -12.25 -11.91
CA ALA A 407 -15.64 -12.76 -12.89
C ALA A 407 -15.42 -11.78 -14.05
N ALA A 408 -16.51 -11.15 -14.56
CA ALA A 408 -16.43 -10.11 -15.58
C ALA A 408 -15.73 -8.86 -15.03
N ALA A 409 -16.06 -8.47 -13.79
CA ALA A 409 -15.44 -7.35 -13.09
C ALA A 409 -13.91 -7.46 -13.03
N ARG A 410 -13.38 -8.63 -12.71
CA ARG A 410 -11.93 -8.88 -12.64
C ARG A 410 -11.24 -8.64 -13.98
N ASN A 411 -11.80 -9.14 -15.05
CA ASN A 411 -11.21 -8.98 -16.37
C ASN A 411 -11.19 -7.52 -16.81
N LEU A 412 -12.29 -6.79 -16.59
CA LEU A 412 -12.40 -5.37 -16.92
C LEU A 412 -11.39 -4.52 -16.13
N HIS A 413 -11.23 -4.79 -14.84
CA HIS A 413 -10.26 -4.09 -14.02
C HIS A 413 -8.82 -4.34 -14.52
N ARG A 414 -8.47 -5.58 -14.87
CA ARG A 414 -7.16 -5.93 -15.42
C ARG A 414 -6.88 -5.23 -16.76
N GLU A 415 -7.87 -5.12 -17.62
CA GLU A 415 -7.71 -4.44 -18.91
C GLU A 415 -7.60 -2.93 -18.77
N LEU A 416 -8.35 -2.32 -17.83
CA LEU A 416 -8.32 -0.89 -17.62
C LEU A 416 -7.02 -0.42 -16.93
N THR A 417 -6.45 -1.25 -16.06
CA THR A 417 -5.23 -0.91 -15.30
C THR A 417 -4.08 -0.36 -16.15
N PRO A 418 -3.65 -0.99 -17.25
CA PRO A 418 -2.55 -0.46 -18.06
C PRO A 418 -2.93 0.79 -18.85
N LEU A 419 -4.21 1.01 -19.12
CA LEU A 419 -4.68 2.17 -19.86
C LEU A 419 -4.66 3.45 -19.01
N LEU A 420 -4.71 3.33 -17.68
CA LEU A 420 -4.74 4.44 -16.74
C LEU A 420 -3.37 4.75 -16.12
N ARG A 421 -2.29 4.48 -16.84
CA ARG A 421 -0.92 4.77 -16.42
C ARG A 421 -0.23 5.72 -17.39
N GLN A 422 0.83 6.38 -16.91
CA GLN A 422 1.74 7.08 -17.82
C GLN A 422 2.48 6.05 -18.69
N ALA A 423 2.50 6.27 -19.99
CA ALA A 423 3.05 5.34 -20.97
C ALA A 423 4.52 4.94 -20.74
N ASP A 424 5.31 5.87 -20.22
CA ASP A 424 6.75 5.70 -20.02
C ASP A 424 7.13 5.20 -18.61
N THR A 425 6.13 4.88 -17.76
CA THR A 425 6.40 4.37 -16.41
C THR A 425 6.70 2.86 -16.41
N PRO A 426 7.72 2.39 -15.67
CA PRO A 426 7.82 0.96 -15.37
C PRO A 426 6.52 0.49 -14.64
N PRO A 427 5.91 -0.64 -14.99
CA PRO A 427 6.40 -1.71 -15.82
C PRO A 427 6.08 -1.60 -17.32
N LEU A 428 5.41 -0.55 -17.81
CA LEU A 428 5.12 -0.45 -19.24
C LEU A 428 6.40 -0.33 -20.07
N SER A 429 7.41 0.39 -19.60
CA SER A 429 8.73 0.44 -20.23
C SER A 429 9.47 -0.89 -20.15
N ARG A 430 9.30 -1.67 -19.10
CA ARG A 430 9.82 -3.04 -19.01
C ARG A 430 9.05 -4.00 -19.91
N PHE A 431 7.78 -3.79 -20.14
CA PHE A 431 6.99 -4.52 -21.11
C PHE A 431 7.42 -4.23 -22.55
N GLY A 432 7.93 -3.03 -22.83
CA GLY A 432 8.50 -2.69 -24.15
C GLY A 432 9.87 -3.32 -24.44
N THR A 433 10.64 -3.73 -23.42
CA THR A 433 11.99 -4.29 -23.56
C THR A 433 12.07 -5.82 -23.45
N GLN A 434 11.07 -6.46 -22.83
CA GLN A 434 10.91 -7.92 -22.89
C GLN A 434 9.57 -8.25 -23.54
N PRO A 435 9.55 -9.19 -24.50
CA PRO A 435 8.28 -9.63 -25.08
C PRO A 435 7.36 -10.11 -23.94
N VAL A 436 6.22 -9.48 -23.79
CA VAL A 436 5.26 -9.77 -22.69
C VAL A 436 4.78 -11.22 -22.79
N TRP A 437 4.74 -11.80 -23.99
CA TRP A 437 4.49 -13.22 -24.14
C TRP A 437 5.50 -14.07 -23.35
N LEU A 438 6.76 -13.63 -23.20
CA LEU A 438 7.78 -14.34 -22.39
C LEU A 438 7.45 -14.31 -20.90
N PHE A 439 6.85 -13.23 -20.41
CA PHE A 439 6.35 -13.14 -19.03
C PHE A 439 5.17 -14.12 -18.84
N TYR A 440 4.18 -14.11 -19.74
CA TYR A 440 3.05 -15.04 -19.66
C TYR A 440 3.46 -16.50 -19.88
N VAL A 441 4.41 -16.78 -20.76
CA VAL A 441 4.97 -18.13 -20.91
C VAL A 441 5.70 -18.56 -19.65
N LYS A 442 6.50 -17.70 -19.02
CA LYS A 442 7.12 -17.98 -17.72
C LYS A 442 6.08 -18.21 -16.64
N GLN A 443 4.99 -17.42 -16.58
CA GLN A 443 3.90 -17.63 -15.62
C GLN A 443 3.12 -18.92 -15.90
N ALA A 444 2.84 -19.24 -17.17
CA ALA A 444 2.20 -20.49 -17.55
C ALA A 444 3.09 -21.71 -17.22
N ILE A 445 4.39 -21.65 -17.48
CA ILE A 445 5.34 -22.69 -17.09
C ILE A 445 5.40 -22.83 -15.57
N LYS A 446 5.45 -21.73 -14.82
CA LYS A 446 5.41 -21.76 -13.36
C LYS A 446 4.12 -22.39 -12.84
N ARG A 447 2.97 -22.13 -13.48
CA ARG A 447 1.68 -22.80 -13.16
C ARG A 447 1.72 -24.30 -13.38
N VAL A 448 2.26 -24.74 -14.52
CA VAL A 448 2.35 -26.16 -14.87
C VAL A 448 3.27 -26.94 -13.93
N ILE A 449 4.37 -26.34 -13.49
CA ILE A 449 5.33 -26.99 -12.57
C ILE A 449 4.98 -26.78 -11.08
N GLY A 450 3.78 -26.25 -10.78
CA GLY A 450 3.32 -26.00 -9.40
C GLY A 450 4.12 -24.94 -8.64
N ARG A 451 4.91 -24.13 -9.33
CA ARG A 451 5.68 -23.00 -8.78
C ARG A 451 5.08 -21.64 -9.14
N SER A 452 3.81 -21.60 -9.56
CA SER A 452 3.15 -20.33 -9.77
C SER A 452 2.94 -19.65 -8.42
N GLU A 453 3.64 -18.57 -8.22
CA GLU A 453 3.21 -17.59 -7.23
C GLU A 453 1.84 -17.09 -7.70
N PRO A 454 0.78 -17.18 -6.87
CA PRO A 454 -0.46 -16.52 -7.21
C PRO A 454 -0.11 -15.05 -7.40
N ASP A 455 -0.52 -14.48 -8.52
CA ASP A 455 -0.45 -13.05 -8.76
C ASP A 455 -1.07 -12.36 -7.55
N LEU A 456 -0.46 -11.30 -7.03
CA LEU A 456 -1.02 -10.52 -5.91
C LEU A 456 -2.47 -10.12 -6.20
N TYR A 457 -2.80 -9.85 -7.46
CA TYR A 457 -4.16 -9.68 -7.97
C TYR A 457 -5.02 -10.94 -7.81
N ASP A 458 -4.46 -12.12 -8.00
CA ASP A 458 -5.19 -13.37 -7.82
C ASP A 458 -5.43 -13.67 -6.33
N LEU A 459 -4.50 -13.35 -5.44
CA LEU A 459 -4.71 -13.46 -3.99
C LEU A 459 -5.74 -12.44 -3.49
N MET A 460 -5.68 -11.22 -3.98
CA MET A 460 -6.58 -10.14 -3.58
C MET A 460 -7.98 -10.26 -4.19
N ALA A 461 -8.08 -10.75 -5.41
CA ALA A 461 -9.34 -11.01 -6.10
C ALA A 461 -9.92 -12.40 -5.79
N TRP A 462 -9.08 -13.39 -5.54
CA TRP A 462 -9.48 -14.79 -5.39
C TRP A 462 -10.30 -15.06 -4.15
N THR A 463 -9.95 -14.44 -3.03
CA THR A 463 -10.67 -14.59 -1.75
C THR A 463 -12.06 -13.97 -1.78
N VAL A 464 -12.29 -12.97 -2.61
CA VAL A 464 -13.55 -12.22 -2.62
C VAL A 464 -14.46 -12.58 -3.79
N PHE A 465 -13.90 -13.07 -4.89
CA PHE A 465 -14.67 -13.44 -6.07
C PHE A 465 -15.03 -14.94 -6.10
N ARG A 466 -14.56 -15.76 -5.17
CA ARG A 466 -14.91 -17.18 -5.05
C ARG A 466 -16.10 -17.49 -4.13
N GLU A 467 -16.43 -16.61 -3.21
CA GLU A 467 -17.62 -16.66 -2.38
C GLU A 467 -18.70 -15.70 -2.93
#